data_bb422ecf02c7d69281f101e5482505c2
#
_entry.id   bb422ecf02c7d69281f101e5482505c2
#
_cell.length_a   1.000
_cell.length_b   1.000
_cell.length_c   1.000
_cell.angle_alpha   90.00
_cell.angle_beta   90.00
_cell.angle_gamma   90.00
#
_symmetry.space_group_name_H-M   'P 1'
#
loop_
_entity.id
_entity.type
_entity.pdbx_description
1 polymer ?
#
loop_
_entity_poly.entity_id
_entity_poly.type
_entity_poly.pdbx_seq_one_letter_code
_entity_poly.pdbx_strand_id
1 'polypeptide(L)'
;MKIYKLKDISEFIRNGVTIKQDISSKEGIPITRIETISKGTIDFNKLGYANISKIEKYKEWLLKKGDILISHINSEKHLGKSAIYLDNNYDIIHGMNLLCIRVIDKKVFPEYLQLFFKTNQYKKQIKKITKKSVNQASFSVNDFKEILITVPDLNIQEKIIKKIKVLEKILENNKLKLAYLSELTKSLFTRMFGDIKSNDKNWKIYKFSEKLKISSGGTPSKANKIYWENGTISWIGSNMCNDEIITKNDGKFITEEGLKNSSAKIYKMNTVIVALVGATIGKTGLLKFETSTNQNIAALEIKNMDYSPEFLFFLLQNLYYKFTELGGDTFKMANLNFIKNLPLISPPIELQNKFTERVEKIEKLKFIFDKALISNIFGKLYKKVSA
;
A
#
# COMPACT_ATOMS: atom_id res chain seq x y z
N MET A 1 0.12 -36.60 3.63
CA MET A 1 -0.40 -35.42 4.36
C MET A 1 -1.40 -35.91 5.40
N LYS A 2 -1.31 -35.42 6.62
CA LYS A 2 -2.21 -35.77 7.72
C LYS A 2 -2.95 -34.52 8.20
N ILE A 3 -4.19 -34.66 8.63
CA ILE A 3 -4.98 -33.56 9.21
C ILE A 3 -4.85 -33.66 10.72
N TYR A 4 -4.52 -32.55 11.35
CA TYR A 4 -4.41 -32.41 12.80
C TYR A 4 -5.26 -31.24 13.29
N LYS A 5 -5.64 -31.30 14.57
CA LYS A 5 -6.08 -30.13 15.31
C LYS A 5 -4.85 -29.36 15.82
N LEU A 6 -4.95 -28.06 15.99
CA LEU A 6 -3.79 -27.27 16.50
C LEU A 6 -3.28 -27.81 17.83
N LYS A 7 -4.18 -28.28 18.71
CA LYS A 7 -3.76 -28.89 19.99
C LYS A 7 -2.89 -30.15 19.84
N ASP A 8 -3.05 -30.92 18.74
CA ASP A 8 -2.33 -32.18 18.55
C ASP A 8 -0.89 -31.98 18.05
N ILE A 9 -0.57 -30.77 17.61
CA ILE A 9 0.75 -30.37 17.06
C ILE A 9 1.44 -29.30 17.89
N SER A 10 0.87 -28.92 19.03
CA SER A 10 1.43 -27.90 19.91
C SER A 10 1.75 -28.48 21.29
N GLU A 11 2.85 -28.01 21.89
CA GLU A 11 3.17 -28.24 23.30
C GLU A 11 2.14 -27.55 24.19
N PHE A 12 1.79 -26.31 23.83
CA PHE A 12 0.73 -25.54 24.46
C PHE A 12 0.12 -24.51 23.51
N ILE A 13 -1.11 -24.13 23.83
CA ILE A 13 -1.81 -22.94 23.32
C ILE A 13 -2.42 -22.26 24.54
N ARG A 14 -1.95 -21.07 24.87
CA ARG A 14 -2.38 -20.36 26.08
C ARG A 14 -2.35 -18.83 25.94
N ASN A 15 -3.09 -18.15 26.80
CA ASN A 15 -2.96 -16.71 27.02
C ASN A 15 -1.64 -16.41 27.74
N GLY A 16 -1.19 -15.17 27.66
CA GLY A 16 -0.06 -14.69 28.43
C GLY A 16 -0.42 -14.32 29.87
N VAL A 17 0.57 -13.88 30.63
CA VAL A 17 0.42 -13.47 32.01
C VAL A 17 -0.24 -12.09 32.12
N THR A 18 -1.10 -11.93 33.13
CA THR A 18 -1.72 -10.64 33.45
C THR A 18 -0.73 -9.78 34.24
N ILE A 19 -0.27 -8.71 33.62
CA ILE A 19 0.60 -7.71 34.25
C ILE A 19 0.05 -6.33 33.94
N LYS A 20 -0.09 -5.50 34.98
CA LYS A 20 -0.42 -4.09 34.77
C LYS A 20 0.80 -3.38 34.21
N GLN A 21 0.70 -2.94 32.97
CA GLN A 21 1.78 -2.24 32.28
C GLN A 21 1.76 -0.75 32.63
N ASP A 22 2.93 -0.14 32.68
CA ASP A 22 3.10 1.29 32.78
C ASP A 22 3.35 1.85 31.38
N ILE A 23 2.42 2.67 30.88
CA ILE A 23 2.49 3.26 29.54
C ILE A 23 3.64 4.27 29.42
N SER A 24 4.01 4.90 30.53
CA SER A 24 5.08 5.92 30.59
C SER A 24 6.48 5.31 30.72
N SER A 25 6.58 4.07 31.19
CA SER A 25 7.86 3.39 31.40
C SER A 25 8.37 2.71 30.12
N LYS A 26 9.68 2.74 29.97
CA LYS A 26 10.43 1.93 28.98
C LYS A 26 11.51 1.08 29.66
N GLU A 27 11.37 0.86 30.96
CA GLU A 27 12.35 0.16 31.78
C GLU A 27 11.90 -1.25 32.15
N GLY A 28 12.86 -2.13 32.33
CA GLY A 28 12.66 -3.52 32.70
C GLY A 28 12.46 -4.45 31.51
N ILE A 29 12.01 -5.68 31.81
CA ILE A 29 11.80 -6.73 30.82
C ILE A 29 10.55 -6.38 29.99
N PRO A 30 10.66 -6.34 28.65
CA PRO A 30 9.55 -6.00 27.76
C PRO A 30 8.45 -7.06 27.77
N ILE A 31 7.20 -6.61 27.53
CA ILE A 31 5.99 -7.43 27.56
C ILE A 31 5.27 -7.28 26.22
N THR A 32 4.77 -8.37 25.65
CA THR A 32 3.96 -8.29 24.42
C THR A 32 2.60 -7.61 24.67
N ARG A 33 2.15 -6.86 23.67
CA ARG A 33 0.84 -6.19 23.62
C ARG A 33 0.12 -6.56 22.30
N ILE A 34 -1.16 -6.23 22.21
CA ILE A 34 -1.94 -6.42 20.96
C ILE A 34 -1.24 -5.72 19.78
N GLU A 35 -0.72 -4.53 19.99
CA GLU A 35 -0.04 -3.71 18.98
C GLU A 35 1.27 -4.32 18.52
N THR A 36 1.92 -5.15 19.35
CA THR A 36 3.20 -5.81 19.03
C THR A 36 3.14 -6.62 17.74
N ILE A 37 1.97 -7.17 17.39
CA ILE A 37 1.78 -8.01 16.19
C ILE A 37 0.84 -7.39 15.16
N SER A 38 0.49 -6.12 15.26
CA SER A 38 -0.50 -5.45 14.41
C SER A 38 -0.18 -5.51 12.91
N LYS A 39 1.11 -5.56 12.56
CA LYS A 39 1.60 -5.67 11.17
C LYS A 39 1.81 -7.12 10.70
N GLY A 40 1.53 -8.13 11.54
CA GLY A 40 1.78 -9.55 11.24
C GLY A 40 3.25 -9.98 11.40
N THR A 41 4.05 -9.12 12.00
CA THR A 41 5.44 -9.33 12.45
C THR A 41 5.56 -8.81 13.87
N ILE A 42 6.59 -9.23 14.62
CA ILE A 42 6.91 -8.66 15.94
C ILE A 42 7.49 -7.26 15.73
N ASP A 43 6.81 -6.25 16.25
CA ASP A 43 7.28 -4.86 16.26
C ASP A 43 7.84 -4.55 17.66
N PHE A 44 9.16 -4.57 17.81
CA PHE A 44 9.85 -4.36 19.08
C PHE A 44 9.62 -2.94 19.64
N ASN A 45 9.30 -1.96 18.79
CA ASN A 45 8.98 -0.59 19.24
C ASN A 45 7.59 -0.49 19.89
N LYS A 46 6.79 -1.57 19.83
CA LYS A 46 5.43 -1.64 20.39
C LYS A 46 5.29 -2.65 21.52
N LEU A 47 6.39 -2.94 22.19
CA LEU A 47 6.37 -3.67 23.45
C LEU A 47 5.94 -2.77 24.60
N GLY A 48 5.32 -3.33 25.64
CA GLY A 48 5.00 -2.65 26.89
C GLY A 48 6.03 -2.97 27.96
N TYR A 49 6.00 -2.22 29.06
CA TYR A 49 6.89 -2.37 30.19
C TYR A 49 6.11 -2.30 31.48
N ALA A 50 6.65 -2.84 32.57
CA ALA A 50 6.07 -2.80 33.91
C ALA A 50 7.18 -2.77 34.99
N ASN A 51 8.34 -2.21 34.68
CA ASN A 51 9.50 -2.08 35.57
C ASN A 51 9.95 -3.42 36.19
N ILE A 52 9.78 -4.53 35.44
CA ILE A 52 10.16 -5.85 35.92
C ILE A 52 11.67 -6.03 35.71
N SER A 53 12.40 -6.17 36.81
CA SER A 53 13.84 -6.40 36.80
C SER A 53 14.23 -7.86 37.03
N LYS A 54 13.32 -8.66 37.61
CA LYS A 54 13.60 -10.08 37.96
C LYS A 54 12.80 -11.02 37.07
N ILE A 55 13.49 -11.86 36.33
CA ILE A 55 12.92 -12.78 35.33
C ILE A 55 12.37 -14.07 35.96
N GLU A 56 12.82 -14.47 37.15
CA GLU A 56 12.57 -15.77 37.78
C GLU A 56 11.06 -16.07 37.86
N LYS A 57 10.28 -15.08 38.25
CA LYS A 57 8.81 -15.19 38.39
C LYS A 57 8.08 -15.40 37.04
N TYR A 58 8.72 -15.05 35.95
CA TYR A 58 8.10 -15.02 34.63
C TYR A 58 8.75 -15.98 33.63
N LYS A 59 9.66 -16.85 34.06
CA LYS A 59 10.39 -17.81 33.19
C LYS A 59 9.49 -18.62 32.27
N GLU A 60 8.34 -19.05 32.75
CA GLU A 60 7.38 -19.82 31.96
C GLU A 60 6.73 -18.98 30.85
N TRP A 61 6.67 -17.67 31.03
CA TRP A 61 6.03 -16.74 30.12
C TRP A 61 6.99 -16.10 29.12
N LEU A 62 8.26 -16.46 29.17
CA LEU A 62 9.21 -15.94 28.20
C LEU A 62 8.98 -16.57 26.84
N LEU A 63 9.02 -15.72 25.82
CA LEU A 63 8.99 -16.17 24.45
C LEU A 63 10.26 -16.93 24.12
N LYS A 64 10.12 -18.03 23.38
CA LYS A 64 11.22 -18.77 22.78
C LYS A 64 11.14 -18.67 21.27
N LYS A 65 12.28 -18.78 20.60
CA LYS A 65 12.34 -18.85 19.14
C LYS A 65 11.39 -19.91 18.61
N GLY A 66 10.54 -19.55 17.66
CA GLY A 66 9.50 -20.41 17.11
C GLY A 66 8.13 -20.21 17.75
N ASP A 67 8.01 -19.50 18.87
CA ASP A 67 6.70 -19.16 19.44
C ASP A 67 5.92 -18.26 18.46
N ILE A 68 4.63 -18.56 18.30
CA ILE A 68 3.74 -17.77 17.44
C ILE A 68 2.68 -17.08 18.30
N LEU A 69 2.62 -15.77 18.21
CA LEU A 69 1.62 -14.95 18.87
C LEU A 69 0.41 -14.76 17.97
N ILE A 70 -0.81 -14.83 18.54
CA ILE A 70 -2.06 -14.71 17.81
C ILE A 70 -2.98 -13.71 18.51
N SER A 71 -3.55 -12.79 17.75
CA SER A 71 -4.58 -11.85 18.21
C SER A 71 -5.93 -12.56 18.31
N HIS A 72 -6.44 -12.75 19.53
CA HIS A 72 -7.71 -13.45 19.79
C HIS A 72 -8.81 -12.57 20.37
N ILE A 73 -8.48 -11.33 20.76
CA ILE A 73 -9.41 -10.28 21.20
C ILE A 73 -8.99 -9.00 20.48
N ASN A 74 -9.82 -8.52 19.53
CA ASN A 74 -9.49 -7.31 18.76
C ASN A 74 -10.72 -6.87 17.92
N SER A 75 -10.58 -5.81 17.12
CA SER A 75 -11.53 -5.57 16.04
C SER A 75 -11.51 -6.74 15.04
N GLU A 76 -12.63 -7.02 14.40
CA GLU A 76 -12.78 -8.16 13.46
C GLU A 76 -11.68 -8.20 12.39
N LYS A 77 -11.25 -7.03 11.90
CA LYS A 77 -10.18 -6.87 10.90
C LYS A 77 -8.81 -7.40 11.37
N HIS A 78 -8.57 -7.39 12.67
CA HIS A 78 -7.28 -7.76 13.26
C HIS A 78 -7.30 -9.13 13.94
N LEU A 79 -8.49 -9.74 14.08
CA LEU A 79 -8.65 -11.03 14.73
C LEU A 79 -7.97 -12.14 13.94
N GLY A 80 -7.30 -13.04 14.63
CA GLY A 80 -6.54 -14.15 14.03
C GLY A 80 -5.21 -13.75 13.36
N LYS A 81 -4.82 -12.46 13.40
CA LYS A 81 -3.48 -12.09 12.96
C LYS A 81 -2.44 -12.78 13.83
N SER A 82 -1.34 -13.19 13.21
CA SER A 82 -0.28 -13.92 13.89
C SER A 82 1.11 -13.37 13.52
N ALA A 83 2.06 -13.53 14.42
CA ALA A 83 3.46 -13.22 14.21
C ALA A 83 4.34 -14.25 14.92
N ILE A 84 5.37 -14.74 14.23
CA ILE A 84 6.34 -15.68 14.78
C ILE A 84 7.49 -14.91 15.43
N TYR A 85 7.93 -15.36 16.62
CA TYR A 85 9.12 -14.87 17.28
C TYR A 85 10.34 -15.66 16.81
N LEU A 86 11.26 -14.99 16.14
CA LEU A 86 12.45 -15.61 15.53
C LEU A 86 13.77 -15.24 16.23
N ASP A 87 13.71 -14.34 17.20
CA ASP A 87 14.88 -13.84 17.92
C ASP A 87 15.07 -14.58 19.24
N ASN A 88 16.32 -14.74 19.65
CA ASN A 88 16.69 -15.29 20.96
C ASN A 88 17.46 -14.27 21.82
N ASN A 89 17.67 -13.04 21.32
CA ASN A 89 18.55 -12.06 21.96
C ASN A 89 17.83 -11.23 23.02
N TYR A 90 16.51 -11.37 23.13
CA TYR A 90 15.70 -10.55 24.04
C TYR A 90 14.78 -11.44 24.88
N ASP A 91 14.82 -11.23 26.18
CA ASP A 91 13.82 -11.78 27.09
C ASP A 91 12.55 -10.97 26.97
N ILE A 92 11.48 -11.53 26.41
CA ILE A 92 10.19 -10.91 26.25
C ILE A 92 9.13 -11.73 26.98
N ILE A 93 8.40 -11.09 27.87
CA ILE A 93 7.29 -11.72 28.58
C ILE A 93 6.05 -11.75 27.67
N HIS A 94 5.40 -12.89 27.55
CA HIS A 94 4.13 -13.06 26.87
C HIS A 94 3.00 -12.47 27.70
N GLY A 95 2.46 -11.32 27.27
CA GLY A 95 1.35 -10.62 27.94
C GLY A 95 -0.01 -11.20 27.57
N MET A 96 -1.00 -10.99 28.45
CA MET A 96 -2.34 -11.61 28.46
C MET A 96 -3.17 -11.48 27.17
N ASN A 97 -3.03 -10.40 26.43
CA ASN A 97 -3.96 -10.08 25.34
C ASN A 97 -3.66 -10.76 24.01
N LEU A 98 -2.71 -11.70 23.99
CA LEU A 98 -2.37 -12.52 22.85
C LEU A 98 -2.38 -13.99 23.24
N LEU A 99 -2.74 -14.87 22.32
CA LEU A 99 -2.41 -16.29 22.47
C LEU A 99 -0.98 -16.53 22.04
N CYS A 100 -0.30 -17.47 22.71
CA CYS A 100 0.94 -18.04 22.26
C CYS A 100 0.76 -19.52 21.96
N ILE A 101 1.21 -19.95 20.79
CA ILE A 101 1.32 -21.34 20.43
C ILE A 101 2.80 -21.71 20.28
N ARG A 102 3.22 -22.76 20.96
CA ARG A 102 4.52 -23.44 20.78
C ARG A 102 4.27 -24.79 20.17
N VAL A 103 4.96 -25.09 19.10
CA VAL A 103 4.76 -26.34 18.35
C VAL A 103 5.61 -27.48 18.87
N ILE A 104 5.22 -28.70 18.53
CA ILE A 104 6.03 -29.91 18.71
C ILE A 104 6.90 -30.07 17.46
N ASP A 105 8.18 -29.73 17.53
CA ASP A 105 9.11 -29.67 16.40
C ASP A 105 9.18 -30.94 15.54
N LYS A 106 8.95 -32.11 16.17
CA LYS A 106 8.92 -33.41 15.46
C LYS A 106 7.69 -33.58 14.55
N LYS A 107 6.69 -32.70 14.64
CA LYS A 107 5.44 -32.79 13.85
C LYS A 107 5.32 -31.65 12.84
N VAL A 108 5.64 -30.43 13.26
CA VAL A 108 5.45 -29.24 12.41
C VAL A 108 6.50 -28.19 12.72
N PHE A 109 7.06 -27.57 11.67
CA PHE A 109 7.92 -26.40 11.84
C PHE A 109 7.08 -25.15 12.17
N PRO A 110 7.54 -24.29 13.11
CA PRO A 110 6.85 -23.05 13.45
C PRO A 110 6.58 -22.17 12.23
N GLU A 111 7.55 -22.06 11.31
CA GLU A 111 7.41 -21.28 10.09
C GLU A 111 6.31 -21.84 9.17
N TYR A 112 6.15 -23.18 9.09
CA TYR A 112 5.08 -23.78 8.31
C TYR A 112 3.71 -23.45 8.91
N LEU A 113 3.57 -23.52 10.24
CA LEU A 113 2.35 -23.13 10.94
C LEU A 113 2.04 -21.63 10.74
N GLN A 114 3.08 -20.77 10.80
CA GLN A 114 2.91 -19.34 10.50
C GLN A 114 2.43 -19.09 9.08
N LEU A 115 2.88 -19.87 8.08
CA LEU A 115 2.37 -19.80 6.71
C LEU A 115 0.91 -20.22 6.63
N PHE A 116 0.51 -21.28 7.34
CA PHE A 116 -0.89 -21.70 7.42
C PHE A 116 -1.79 -20.58 7.95
N PHE A 117 -1.38 -19.84 8.97
CA PHE A 117 -2.13 -18.71 9.53
C PHE A 117 -2.31 -17.53 8.55
N LYS A 118 -1.57 -17.49 7.46
CA LYS A 118 -1.78 -16.51 6.38
C LYS A 118 -2.79 -17.00 5.32
N THR A 119 -3.22 -18.29 5.33
CA THR A 119 -4.08 -18.89 4.30
C THR A 119 -5.56 -18.48 4.42
N ASN A 120 -6.29 -18.61 3.31
CA ASN A 120 -7.74 -18.42 3.32
C ASN A 120 -8.47 -19.52 4.09
N GLN A 121 -7.91 -20.76 4.15
CA GLN A 121 -8.44 -21.86 4.92
C GLN A 121 -8.49 -21.51 6.41
N TYR A 122 -7.38 -20.99 6.95
CA TYR A 122 -7.35 -20.52 8.33
C TYR A 122 -8.32 -19.37 8.59
N LYS A 123 -8.33 -18.35 7.73
CA LYS A 123 -9.24 -17.20 7.86
C LYS A 123 -10.71 -17.61 7.89
N LYS A 124 -11.11 -18.60 7.08
CA LYS A 124 -12.47 -19.16 7.10
C LYS A 124 -12.78 -19.85 8.44
N GLN A 125 -11.83 -20.58 9.02
CA GLN A 125 -12.01 -21.23 10.31
C GLN A 125 -12.10 -20.22 11.46
N ILE A 126 -11.22 -19.19 11.48
CA ILE A 126 -11.31 -18.09 12.43
C ILE A 126 -12.69 -17.43 12.39
N LYS A 127 -13.20 -17.13 11.19
CA LYS A 127 -14.51 -16.51 11.02
C LYS A 127 -15.64 -17.37 11.65
N LYS A 128 -15.54 -18.70 11.57
CA LYS A 128 -16.55 -19.62 12.15
C LYS A 128 -16.57 -19.60 13.67
N ILE A 129 -15.42 -19.46 14.32
CA ILE A 129 -15.30 -19.47 15.79
C ILE A 129 -15.37 -18.07 16.41
N THR A 130 -15.46 -17.02 15.58
CA THR A 130 -15.51 -15.62 16.03
C THR A 130 -16.85 -15.29 16.66
N LYS A 131 -16.82 -14.77 17.88
CA LYS A 131 -17.93 -14.14 18.57
C LYS A 131 -17.79 -12.64 18.49
N LYS A 132 -18.85 -11.94 18.06
CA LYS A 132 -18.88 -10.48 17.91
C LYS A 132 -19.58 -9.84 19.09
N SER A 133 -19.04 -8.72 19.55
CA SER A 133 -19.68 -7.76 20.46
C SER A 133 -19.68 -6.37 19.80
N VAL A 134 -20.30 -5.36 20.43
CA VAL A 134 -20.53 -4.03 19.83
C VAL A 134 -19.24 -3.40 19.27
N ASN A 135 -18.11 -3.50 19.98
CA ASN A 135 -16.84 -2.87 19.58
C ASN A 135 -15.66 -3.83 19.45
N GLN A 136 -15.86 -5.11 19.70
CA GLN A 136 -14.80 -6.11 19.71
C GLN A 136 -15.28 -7.42 19.13
N ALA A 137 -14.34 -8.21 18.66
CA ALA A 137 -14.55 -9.60 18.29
C ALA A 137 -13.52 -10.47 19.03
N SER A 138 -13.90 -11.69 19.36
CA SER A 138 -13.01 -12.63 20.06
C SER A 138 -13.32 -14.08 19.70
N PHE A 139 -12.38 -14.96 19.97
CA PHE A 139 -12.59 -16.40 20.01
C PHE A 139 -11.92 -17.00 21.24
N SER A 140 -12.46 -18.12 21.72
CA SER A 140 -11.91 -18.80 22.90
C SER A 140 -10.66 -19.61 22.54
N VAL A 141 -9.80 -19.83 23.54
CA VAL A 141 -8.63 -20.73 23.42
C VAL A 141 -9.08 -22.15 23.02
N ASN A 142 -10.19 -22.61 23.56
CA ASN A 142 -10.70 -23.96 23.28
C ASN A 142 -11.15 -24.09 21.83
N ASP A 143 -11.89 -23.12 21.30
CA ASP A 143 -12.32 -23.13 19.88
C ASP A 143 -11.08 -23.05 18.96
N PHE A 144 -10.07 -22.25 19.32
CA PHE A 144 -8.83 -22.14 18.57
C PHE A 144 -8.03 -23.45 18.53
N LYS A 145 -8.01 -24.22 19.61
CA LYS A 145 -7.37 -25.52 19.70
C LYS A 145 -7.96 -26.55 18.72
N GLU A 146 -9.23 -26.40 18.34
CA GLU A 146 -9.94 -27.32 17.45
C GLU A 146 -9.76 -26.99 15.94
N ILE A 147 -9.06 -25.89 15.59
CA ILE A 147 -8.78 -25.53 14.20
C ILE A 147 -7.97 -26.65 13.52
N LEU A 148 -8.41 -27.00 12.30
CA LEU A 148 -7.83 -28.06 11.50
C LEU A 148 -6.75 -27.54 10.56
N ILE A 149 -5.62 -28.23 10.50
CA ILE A 149 -4.50 -27.98 9.61
C ILE A 149 -4.08 -29.27 8.90
N THR A 150 -3.80 -29.18 7.60
CA THR A 150 -3.13 -30.24 6.85
C THR A 150 -1.62 -30.10 7.00
N VAL A 151 -0.96 -31.13 7.52
CA VAL A 151 0.48 -31.13 7.79
C VAL A 151 1.14 -32.19 6.92
N PRO A 152 2.01 -31.81 5.96
CA PRO A 152 2.85 -32.74 5.21
C PRO A 152 4.06 -33.18 6.03
N ASP A 153 4.82 -34.13 5.51
CA ASP A 153 6.06 -34.56 6.12
C ASP A 153 7.07 -33.41 6.24
N LEU A 154 7.94 -33.44 7.24
CA LEU A 154 8.90 -32.37 7.55
C LEU A 154 9.75 -31.93 6.35
N ASN A 155 10.21 -32.89 5.51
CA ASN A 155 10.95 -32.57 4.28
C ASN A 155 10.15 -31.72 3.29
N ILE A 156 8.83 -31.94 3.22
CA ILE A 156 7.95 -31.17 2.35
C ILE A 156 7.69 -29.79 2.96
N GLN A 157 7.50 -29.70 4.28
CA GLN A 157 7.36 -28.43 4.99
C GLN A 157 8.61 -27.56 4.77
N GLU A 158 9.81 -28.11 4.92
CA GLU A 158 11.06 -27.38 4.70
C GLU A 158 11.17 -26.83 3.26
N LYS A 159 10.83 -27.66 2.26
CA LYS A 159 10.81 -27.21 0.86
C LYS A 159 9.82 -26.07 0.63
N ILE A 160 8.64 -26.11 1.26
CA ILE A 160 7.63 -25.05 1.18
C ILE A 160 8.16 -23.78 1.82
N ILE A 161 8.70 -23.86 3.05
CA ILE A 161 9.26 -22.72 3.78
C ILE A 161 10.38 -22.04 2.97
N LYS A 162 11.34 -22.83 2.45
CA LYS A 162 12.45 -22.30 1.63
C LYS A 162 11.92 -21.55 0.40
N LYS A 163 10.97 -22.14 -0.33
CA LYS A 163 10.38 -21.50 -1.52
C LYS A 163 9.67 -20.19 -1.17
N ILE A 164 8.89 -20.17 -0.09
CA ILE A 164 8.16 -18.96 0.33
C ILE A 164 9.16 -17.86 0.76
N LYS A 165 10.19 -18.20 1.56
CA LYS A 165 11.22 -17.22 1.96
C LYS A 165 11.94 -16.59 0.75
N VAL A 166 12.27 -17.38 -0.27
CA VAL A 166 12.87 -16.86 -1.50
C VAL A 166 11.92 -15.89 -2.21
N LEU A 167 10.64 -16.24 -2.30
CA LEU A 167 9.64 -15.39 -2.95
C LEU A 167 9.38 -14.09 -2.17
N GLU A 168 9.28 -14.15 -0.84
CA GLU A 168 9.15 -12.96 0.00
C GLU A 168 10.34 -12.01 -0.22
N LYS A 169 11.58 -12.55 -0.28
CA LYS A 169 12.78 -11.76 -0.58
C LYS A 169 12.76 -11.14 -1.98
N ILE A 170 12.31 -11.88 -2.99
CA ILE A 170 12.18 -11.34 -4.36
C ILE A 170 11.18 -10.18 -4.39
N LEU A 171 10.05 -10.31 -3.70
CA LEU A 171 9.03 -9.26 -3.62
C LEU A 171 9.53 -8.01 -2.91
N GLU A 172 10.22 -8.17 -1.80
CA GLU A 172 10.84 -7.07 -1.07
C GLU A 172 11.86 -6.33 -1.95
N ASN A 173 12.75 -7.09 -2.61
CA ASN A 173 13.72 -6.53 -3.54
C ASN A 173 13.06 -5.80 -4.71
N ASN A 174 11.96 -6.33 -5.26
CA ASN A 174 11.24 -5.65 -6.34
C ASN A 174 10.58 -4.35 -5.87
N LYS A 175 10.02 -4.32 -4.65
CA LYS A 175 9.51 -3.07 -4.06
C LYS A 175 10.59 -2.02 -3.90
N LEU A 176 11.77 -2.41 -3.42
CA LEU A 176 12.92 -1.52 -3.30
C LEU A 176 13.37 -1.01 -4.68
N LYS A 177 13.46 -1.88 -5.69
CA LYS A 177 13.80 -1.49 -7.06
C LYS A 177 12.82 -0.48 -7.63
N LEU A 178 11.51 -0.67 -7.42
CA LEU A 178 10.48 0.30 -7.86
C LEU A 178 10.66 1.66 -7.19
N ALA A 179 10.96 1.68 -5.89
CA ALA A 179 11.25 2.91 -5.18
C ALA A 179 12.51 3.61 -5.74
N TYR A 180 13.60 2.88 -5.95
CA TYR A 180 14.82 3.42 -6.55
C TYR A 180 14.61 3.95 -7.97
N LEU A 181 13.83 3.27 -8.82
CA LEU A 181 13.50 3.75 -10.16
C LEU A 181 12.69 5.05 -10.11
N SER A 182 11.81 5.21 -9.13
CA SER A 182 11.07 6.46 -8.94
C SER A 182 11.98 7.61 -8.50
N GLU A 183 12.91 7.36 -7.56
CA GLU A 183 13.92 8.36 -7.16
C GLU A 183 14.91 8.68 -8.30
N LEU A 184 15.29 7.68 -9.10
CA LEU A 184 16.12 7.89 -10.29
C LEU A 184 15.46 8.85 -11.27
N THR A 185 14.14 8.72 -11.51
CA THR A 185 13.41 9.64 -12.40
C THR A 185 13.44 11.07 -11.88
N LYS A 186 13.22 11.27 -10.57
CA LYS A 186 13.30 12.61 -9.94
C LYS A 186 14.71 13.20 -10.04
N SER A 187 15.72 12.40 -9.71
CA SER A 187 17.13 12.82 -9.77
C SER A 187 17.54 13.16 -11.22
N LEU A 188 17.07 12.40 -12.20
CA LEU A 188 17.29 12.65 -13.62
C LEU A 188 16.68 13.99 -14.04
N PHE A 189 15.44 14.28 -13.60
CA PHE A 189 14.77 15.55 -13.86
C PHE A 189 15.59 16.72 -13.31
N THR A 190 15.94 16.67 -12.02
CA THR A 190 16.74 17.73 -11.38
C THR A 190 18.12 17.91 -12.03
N ARG A 191 18.81 16.83 -12.38
CA ARG A 191 20.10 16.89 -13.06
C ARG A 191 20.01 17.55 -14.44
N MET A 192 18.94 17.27 -15.19
CA MET A 192 18.78 17.79 -16.55
C MET A 192 18.22 19.21 -16.57
N PHE A 193 17.26 19.53 -15.71
CA PHE A 193 16.52 20.78 -15.75
C PHE A 193 16.78 21.72 -14.57
N GLY A 194 17.52 21.27 -13.56
CA GLY A 194 17.85 22.04 -12.35
C GLY A 194 16.74 21.99 -11.29
N ASP A 195 16.93 22.76 -10.24
CA ASP A 195 15.92 23.00 -9.23
C ASP A 195 14.90 24.04 -9.75
N ILE A 196 13.65 23.61 -9.88
CA ILE A 196 12.56 24.44 -10.41
C ILE A 196 12.22 25.62 -9.50
N LYS A 197 12.45 25.50 -8.20
CA LYS A 197 12.16 26.59 -7.25
C LYS A 197 13.14 27.73 -7.38
N SER A 198 14.42 27.43 -7.51
CA SER A 198 15.49 28.43 -7.69
C SER A 198 15.77 28.79 -9.13
N ASN A 199 15.34 27.95 -10.08
CA ASN A 199 15.70 28.06 -11.51
C ASN A 199 17.21 28.24 -11.73
N ASP A 200 17.99 27.39 -11.08
CA ASP A 200 19.48 27.46 -11.07
C ASP A 200 20.13 27.31 -12.46
N LYS A 201 19.37 26.82 -13.43
CA LYS A 201 19.77 26.74 -14.84
C LYS A 201 19.39 27.97 -15.67
N ASN A 202 18.74 28.97 -15.07
CA ASN A 202 18.35 30.23 -15.73
C ASN A 202 17.47 30.01 -16.98
N TRP A 203 16.58 28.99 -16.95
CA TRP A 203 15.62 28.79 -18.03
C TRP A 203 14.64 29.97 -18.14
N LYS A 204 14.22 30.31 -19.36
CA LYS A 204 13.15 31.27 -19.57
C LYS A 204 11.85 30.72 -18.92
N ILE A 205 11.13 31.57 -18.20
CA ILE A 205 9.92 31.22 -17.48
C ILE A 205 8.73 31.89 -18.18
N TYR A 206 7.70 31.11 -18.42
CA TYR A 206 6.38 31.57 -18.86
C TYR A 206 5.34 31.22 -17.79
N LYS A 207 4.14 31.78 -17.91
CA LYS A 207 2.97 31.23 -17.21
C LYS A 207 2.44 30.02 -17.97
N PHE A 208 1.86 29.04 -17.24
CA PHE A 208 1.21 27.91 -17.90
C PHE A 208 0.17 28.35 -18.95
N SER A 209 -0.61 29.39 -18.68
CA SER A 209 -1.64 29.92 -19.61
C SER A 209 -1.09 30.43 -20.94
N GLU A 210 0.17 30.82 -20.99
CA GLU A 210 0.80 31.32 -22.23
C GLU A 210 1.05 30.18 -23.22
N LYS A 211 1.42 29.01 -22.74
CA LYS A 211 1.85 27.87 -23.55
C LYS A 211 0.88 26.70 -23.56
N LEU A 212 -0.06 26.64 -22.60
CA LEU A 212 -0.99 25.54 -22.42
C LEU A 212 -2.44 25.99 -22.54
N LYS A 213 -3.29 25.13 -23.11
CA LYS A 213 -4.74 25.25 -23.00
C LYS A 213 -5.16 24.51 -21.73
N ILE A 214 -5.74 25.23 -20.79
CA ILE A 214 -6.10 24.72 -19.47
C ILE A 214 -7.61 24.80 -19.28
N SER A 215 -8.21 23.66 -19.00
CA SER A 215 -9.64 23.54 -18.73
C SER A 215 -9.94 22.50 -17.66
N SER A 216 -11.14 22.50 -17.13
CA SER A 216 -11.62 21.41 -16.28
C SER A 216 -12.66 20.58 -17.02
N GLY A 217 -12.82 19.34 -16.60
CA GLY A 217 -13.89 18.47 -17.03
C GLY A 217 -15.22 18.77 -16.33
N GLY A 218 -16.11 17.80 -16.36
CA GLY A 218 -17.43 17.88 -15.74
C GLY A 218 -17.96 16.51 -15.33
N THR A 219 -18.96 16.53 -14.46
CA THR A 219 -19.65 15.33 -14.03
C THR A 219 -21.10 15.40 -14.49
N PRO A 220 -21.54 14.51 -15.41
CA PRO A 220 -22.96 14.40 -15.75
C PRO A 220 -23.79 14.09 -14.50
N SER A 221 -25.03 14.55 -14.45
CA SER A 221 -25.92 14.31 -13.31
C SER A 221 -26.00 12.82 -13.00
N LYS A 222 -25.59 12.42 -11.79
CA LYS A 222 -25.66 11.03 -11.33
C LYS A 222 -27.10 10.53 -11.12
N ALA A 223 -28.05 11.45 -10.93
CA ALA A 223 -29.45 11.11 -10.80
C ALA A 223 -30.06 10.65 -12.13
N ASN A 224 -29.48 11.07 -13.28
CA ASN A 224 -29.95 10.64 -14.59
C ASN A 224 -29.13 9.42 -15.06
N LYS A 225 -29.74 8.24 -14.96
CA LYS A 225 -29.13 6.97 -15.37
C LYS A 225 -28.75 6.91 -16.84
N ILE A 226 -29.48 7.60 -17.73
CA ILE A 226 -29.21 7.66 -19.17
C ILE A 226 -27.81 8.19 -19.46
N TYR A 227 -27.25 9.02 -18.59
CA TYR A 227 -25.91 9.58 -18.76
C TYR A 227 -24.78 8.61 -18.42
N TRP A 228 -25.08 7.48 -17.75
CA TRP A 228 -24.09 6.55 -17.23
C TRP A 228 -24.27 5.10 -17.69
N GLU A 229 -25.54 4.62 -17.79
CA GLU A 229 -25.83 3.24 -18.16
C GLU A 229 -25.48 3.00 -19.63
N ASN A 230 -24.74 1.92 -19.90
CA ASN A 230 -24.23 1.57 -21.23
C ASN A 230 -23.31 2.65 -21.85
N GLY A 231 -22.66 3.46 -21.02
CA GLY A 231 -21.71 4.45 -21.50
C GLY A 231 -20.50 3.80 -22.17
N THR A 232 -19.99 4.44 -23.21
CA THR A 232 -18.83 4.01 -23.99
C THR A 232 -17.66 4.98 -23.88
N ILE A 233 -17.93 6.22 -23.49
CA ILE A 233 -16.92 7.28 -23.32
C ILE A 233 -16.29 7.13 -21.95
N SER A 234 -14.98 6.87 -21.91
CA SER A 234 -14.23 6.80 -20.66
C SER A 234 -14.38 8.08 -19.84
N TRP A 235 -14.60 7.93 -18.53
CA TRP A 235 -14.68 9.03 -17.59
C TRP A 235 -13.93 8.69 -16.32
N ILE A 236 -13.06 9.60 -15.84
CA ILE A 236 -12.22 9.39 -14.64
C ILE A 236 -12.42 10.51 -13.62
N GLY A 237 -12.26 10.15 -12.35
CA GLY A 237 -12.25 11.08 -11.22
C GLY A 237 -10.83 11.45 -10.76
N SER A 238 -10.75 12.46 -9.88
CA SER A 238 -9.47 12.91 -9.31
C SER A 238 -8.72 11.87 -8.50
N ASN A 239 -9.38 10.78 -8.09
CA ASN A 239 -8.73 9.61 -7.47
C ASN A 239 -7.73 8.90 -8.40
N MET A 240 -7.79 9.15 -9.71
CA MET A 240 -6.82 8.62 -10.68
C MET A 240 -5.53 9.47 -10.77
N CYS A 241 -5.50 10.67 -10.19
CA CYS A 241 -4.29 11.50 -10.12
C CYS A 241 -3.42 11.03 -8.93
N ASN A 242 -2.42 10.21 -9.20
CA ASN A 242 -1.52 9.61 -8.20
C ASN A 242 -0.04 9.74 -8.58
N ASP A 243 0.32 10.75 -9.36
CA ASP A 243 1.65 10.96 -9.95
C ASP A 243 2.08 9.81 -10.86
N GLU A 244 1.13 9.24 -11.62
CA GLU A 244 1.32 8.06 -12.46
C GLU A 244 0.94 8.31 -13.91
N ILE A 245 1.51 7.51 -14.83
CA ILE A 245 1.07 7.42 -16.22
C ILE A 245 -0.18 6.56 -16.26
N ILE A 246 -1.31 7.16 -16.69
CA ILE A 246 -2.63 6.52 -16.67
C ILE A 246 -2.88 5.84 -18.01
N THR A 247 -2.85 4.51 -18.02
CA THR A 247 -2.99 3.68 -19.25
C THR A 247 -4.39 3.10 -19.44
N LYS A 248 -5.27 3.20 -18.45
CA LYS A 248 -6.65 2.70 -18.47
C LYS A 248 -7.52 3.46 -17.48
N ASN A 249 -8.83 3.48 -17.69
CA ASN A 249 -9.77 4.03 -16.73
C ASN A 249 -10.05 3.08 -15.54
N ASP A 250 -10.78 3.55 -14.54
CA ASP A 250 -11.20 2.80 -13.36
C ASP A 250 -12.57 2.08 -13.53
N GLY A 251 -13.01 1.88 -14.77
CA GLY A 251 -14.26 1.17 -15.10
C GLY A 251 -15.50 2.07 -15.17
N LYS A 252 -15.36 3.40 -15.19
CA LYS A 252 -16.46 4.34 -15.30
C LYS A 252 -16.55 4.89 -16.71
N PHE A 253 -17.78 4.94 -17.21
CA PHE A 253 -18.09 5.44 -18.55
C PHE A 253 -19.30 6.35 -18.51
N ILE A 254 -19.38 7.29 -19.44
CA ILE A 254 -20.53 8.13 -19.69
C ILE A 254 -21.05 7.90 -21.12
N THR A 255 -22.30 8.21 -21.36
CA THR A 255 -22.90 8.17 -22.69
C THR A 255 -22.62 9.45 -23.47
N GLU A 256 -22.85 9.44 -24.78
CA GLU A 256 -22.86 10.64 -25.62
C GLU A 256 -23.88 11.69 -25.11
N GLU A 257 -25.01 11.21 -24.60
CA GLU A 257 -26.03 12.06 -23.98
C GLU A 257 -25.51 12.73 -22.71
N GLY A 258 -24.80 11.98 -21.88
CA GLY A 258 -24.15 12.52 -20.68
C GLY A 258 -23.05 13.52 -21.02
N LEU A 259 -22.29 13.30 -22.10
CA LEU A 259 -21.29 14.25 -22.58
C LEU A 259 -21.94 15.55 -23.08
N LYS A 260 -22.96 15.46 -23.93
CA LYS A 260 -23.65 16.63 -24.52
C LYS A 260 -24.40 17.49 -23.51
N ASN A 261 -25.01 16.86 -22.50
CA ASN A 261 -25.86 17.55 -21.51
C ASN A 261 -25.11 17.86 -20.19
N SER A 262 -23.79 17.97 -20.25
CA SER A 262 -22.98 18.35 -19.08
C SER A 262 -21.77 19.20 -19.50
N SER A 263 -21.01 19.66 -18.51
CA SER A 263 -19.72 20.34 -18.74
C SER A 263 -18.54 19.36 -19.00
N ALA A 264 -18.83 18.06 -19.15
CA ALA A 264 -17.81 17.05 -19.46
C ALA A 264 -17.15 17.34 -20.82
N LYS A 265 -15.87 17.08 -20.93
CA LYS A 265 -15.06 17.27 -22.14
C LYS A 265 -14.19 16.05 -22.37
N ILE A 266 -13.94 15.72 -23.61
CA ILE A 266 -12.98 14.67 -23.99
C ILE A 266 -11.59 15.28 -24.06
N TYR A 267 -10.64 14.64 -23.41
CA TYR A 267 -9.21 14.96 -23.45
C TYR A 267 -8.47 13.87 -24.19
N LYS A 268 -7.58 14.28 -25.07
CA LYS A 268 -6.77 13.37 -25.90
C LYS A 268 -5.66 12.69 -25.11
N MET A 269 -5.15 11.62 -25.66
CA MET A 269 -3.90 11.01 -25.23
C MET A 269 -2.78 12.07 -25.14
N ASN A 270 -1.90 11.92 -24.15
CA ASN A 270 -0.81 12.84 -23.82
C ASN A 270 -1.24 14.17 -23.15
N THR A 271 -2.50 14.31 -22.76
CA THR A 271 -2.91 15.40 -21.88
C THR A 271 -2.38 15.15 -20.46
N VAL A 272 -1.76 16.16 -19.86
CA VAL A 272 -1.39 16.13 -18.43
C VAL A 272 -2.56 16.62 -17.61
N ILE A 273 -2.86 15.91 -16.53
CA ILE A 273 -3.96 16.27 -15.62
C ILE A 273 -3.44 16.47 -14.18
N VAL A 274 -4.13 17.31 -13.43
CA VAL A 274 -3.82 17.56 -12.01
C VAL A 274 -5.10 17.68 -11.18
N ALA A 275 -5.11 17.06 -10.01
CA ALA A 275 -6.22 17.16 -9.07
C ALA A 275 -6.24 18.54 -8.39
N LEU A 276 -7.43 19.15 -8.34
CA LEU A 276 -7.65 20.50 -7.79
C LEU A 276 -8.09 20.48 -6.33
N VAL A 277 -8.61 19.36 -5.81
CA VAL A 277 -9.24 19.30 -4.48
C VAL A 277 -8.99 17.96 -3.78
N GLY A 278 -9.19 17.95 -2.46
CA GLY A 278 -9.21 16.75 -1.63
C GLY A 278 -7.82 16.17 -1.33
N ALA A 279 -7.77 14.91 -0.93
CA ALA A 279 -6.53 14.24 -0.54
C ALA A 279 -5.51 14.10 -1.69
N THR A 280 -5.95 14.25 -2.93
CA THR A 280 -5.10 14.17 -4.14
C THR A 280 -4.72 15.53 -4.71
N ILE A 281 -5.02 16.64 -4.02
CA ILE A 281 -4.69 17.99 -4.52
C ILE A 281 -3.22 18.07 -4.94
N GLY A 282 -2.97 18.63 -6.14
CA GLY A 282 -1.64 18.75 -6.72
C GLY A 282 -1.04 17.45 -7.28
N LYS A 283 -1.69 16.30 -7.06
CA LYS A 283 -1.29 15.04 -7.68
C LYS A 283 -1.63 15.05 -9.17
N THR A 284 -0.73 14.49 -9.96
CA THR A 284 -0.76 14.55 -11.41
C THR A 284 -1.10 13.22 -12.06
N GLY A 285 -1.45 13.26 -13.33
CA GLY A 285 -1.56 12.10 -14.20
C GLY A 285 -1.17 12.45 -15.63
N LEU A 286 -0.56 11.51 -16.36
CA LEU A 286 -0.33 11.63 -17.81
C LEU A 286 -1.22 10.62 -18.53
N LEU A 287 -2.18 11.11 -19.29
CA LEU A 287 -3.15 10.27 -20.02
C LEU A 287 -2.48 9.56 -21.21
N LYS A 288 -2.60 8.23 -21.29
CA LYS A 288 -2.19 7.44 -22.46
C LYS A 288 -3.38 6.86 -23.24
N PHE A 289 -4.57 7.40 -23.00
CA PHE A 289 -5.80 7.10 -23.73
C PHE A 289 -6.72 8.32 -23.68
N GLU A 290 -7.72 8.34 -24.55
CA GLU A 290 -8.74 9.39 -24.60
C GLU A 290 -9.77 9.18 -23.48
N THR A 291 -10.08 10.22 -22.73
CA THR A 291 -11.03 10.14 -21.61
C THR A 291 -11.65 11.50 -21.28
N SER A 292 -12.81 11.48 -20.63
CA SER A 292 -13.38 12.63 -19.94
C SER A 292 -12.97 12.62 -18.47
N THR A 293 -13.08 13.77 -17.79
CA THR A 293 -12.74 13.90 -16.38
C THR A 293 -13.83 14.64 -15.61
N ASN A 294 -13.81 14.53 -14.27
CA ASN A 294 -14.66 15.36 -13.43
C ASN A 294 -14.15 16.81 -13.34
N GLN A 295 -14.96 17.70 -12.76
CA GLN A 295 -14.64 19.12 -12.57
C GLN A 295 -13.51 19.37 -11.55
N ASN A 296 -13.11 18.37 -10.78
CA ASN A 296 -12.03 18.45 -9.79
C ASN A 296 -10.64 18.17 -10.38
N ILE A 297 -10.56 18.09 -11.70
CA ILE A 297 -9.32 17.90 -12.46
C ILE A 297 -9.13 19.08 -13.39
N ALA A 298 -7.94 19.67 -13.38
CA ALA A 298 -7.46 20.53 -14.46
C ALA A 298 -6.73 19.67 -15.49
N ALA A 299 -7.10 19.85 -16.76
CA ALA A 299 -6.43 19.23 -17.90
C ALA A 299 -5.57 20.29 -18.61
N LEU A 300 -4.32 19.93 -18.89
CA LEU A 300 -3.30 20.78 -19.49
C LEU A 300 -2.92 20.19 -20.86
N GLU A 301 -3.37 20.84 -21.91
CA GLU A 301 -3.08 20.48 -23.29
C GLU A 301 -2.02 21.42 -23.85
N ILE A 302 -0.95 20.90 -24.43
CA ILE A 302 0.14 21.67 -25.02
C ILE A 302 -0.37 22.32 -26.31
N LYS A 303 -0.20 23.66 -26.44
CA LYS A 303 -0.69 24.40 -27.62
C LYS A 303 0.19 24.16 -28.86
N ASN A 304 1.50 24.13 -28.67
CA ASN A 304 2.50 24.00 -29.73
C ASN A 304 3.49 22.88 -29.37
N MET A 305 4.30 22.42 -30.31
CA MET A 305 5.28 21.34 -30.07
C MET A 305 6.53 21.80 -29.27
N ASP A 306 6.43 22.89 -28.51
CA ASP A 306 7.54 23.41 -27.70
C ASP A 306 7.79 22.61 -26.41
N TYR A 307 6.90 21.70 -26.05
CA TYR A 307 6.96 20.93 -24.81
C TYR A 307 6.63 19.45 -25.05
N SER A 308 7.33 18.55 -24.36
CA SER A 308 6.94 17.16 -24.29
C SER A 308 5.93 16.93 -23.15
N PRO A 309 4.92 16.08 -23.34
CA PRO A 309 3.95 15.74 -22.29
C PRO A 309 4.62 15.17 -21.03
N GLU A 310 5.63 14.34 -21.19
CA GLU A 310 6.38 13.75 -20.08
C GLU A 310 7.16 14.82 -19.30
N PHE A 311 7.80 15.77 -19.99
CA PHE A 311 8.46 16.89 -19.31
C PHE A 311 7.46 17.70 -18.50
N LEU A 312 6.29 18.07 -19.08
CA LEU A 312 5.25 18.82 -18.39
C LEU A 312 4.71 18.05 -17.17
N PHE A 313 4.52 16.75 -17.32
CA PHE A 313 4.06 15.88 -16.24
C PHE A 313 5.03 15.88 -15.04
N PHE A 314 6.33 15.73 -15.29
CA PHE A 314 7.32 15.74 -14.21
C PHE A 314 7.61 17.16 -13.69
N LEU A 315 7.54 18.19 -14.53
CA LEU A 315 7.62 19.58 -14.07
C LEU A 315 6.50 19.86 -13.05
N LEU A 316 5.28 19.46 -13.35
CA LEU A 316 4.14 19.70 -12.47
C LEU A 316 4.28 18.98 -11.12
N GLN A 317 4.86 17.77 -11.09
CA GLN A 317 5.21 17.08 -9.84
C GLN A 317 6.26 17.87 -9.03
N ASN A 318 7.26 18.45 -9.68
CA ASN A 318 8.27 19.29 -9.02
C ASN A 318 7.69 20.64 -8.54
N LEU A 319 6.54 21.05 -9.05
CA LEU A 319 5.78 22.23 -8.56
C LEU A 319 4.80 21.89 -7.42
N TYR A 320 4.81 20.65 -6.89
CA TYR A 320 3.89 20.25 -5.81
C TYR A 320 3.97 21.16 -4.58
N TYR A 321 5.15 21.72 -4.27
CA TYR A 321 5.32 22.68 -3.18
C TYR A 321 4.40 23.90 -3.30
N LYS A 322 4.06 24.36 -4.52
CA LYS A 322 3.10 25.44 -4.73
C LYS A 322 1.70 25.09 -4.21
N PHE A 323 1.29 23.83 -4.32
CA PHE A 323 0.02 23.36 -3.79
C PHE A 323 0.04 23.24 -2.27
N THR A 324 1.20 22.95 -1.67
CA THR A 324 1.35 22.92 -0.20
C THR A 324 1.37 24.32 0.41
N GLU A 325 1.77 25.33 -0.36
CA GLU A 325 1.74 26.75 0.04
C GLU A 325 0.32 27.34 -0.02
N LEU A 326 -0.66 26.68 -0.65
CA LEU A 326 -2.05 27.10 -0.60
C LEU A 326 -2.55 27.02 0.84
N GLY A 327 -2.85 28.18 1.46
CA GLY A 327 -3.25 28.29 2.86
C GLY A 327 -4.62 27.67 3.16
N GLY A 328 -4.86 27.34 4.43
CA GLY A 328 -6.12 26.81 4.98
C GLY A 328 -5.93 25.47 5.67
N ASP A 329 -6.38 25.40 6.93
CA ASP A 329 -6.17 24.21 7.79
C ASP A 329 -7.11 23.04 7.48
N THR A 330 -8.23 23.28 6.80
CA THR A 330 -9.30 22.26 6.69
C THR A 330 -9.61 21.80 5.26
N PHE A 331 -9.49 22.65 4.23
CA PHE A 331 -9.72 22.27 2.83
C PHE A 331 -8.86 23.10 1.88
N LYS A 332 -7.74 22.53 1.44
CA LYS A 332 -6.96 23.13 0.34
C LYS A 332 -7.71 22.92 -0.97
N MET A 333 -7.90 23.98 -1.73
CA MET A 333 -8.53 23.94 -3.05
C MET A 333 -7.73 24.81 -4.02
N ALA A 334 -7.22 24.20 -5.07
CA ALA A 334 -6.67 24.88 -6.21
C ALA A 334 -7.80 25.18 -7.22
N ASN A 335 -7.70 26.28 -7.93
CA ASN A 335 -8.61 26.61 -9.03
C ASN A 335 -7.86 26.75 -10.34
N LEU A 336 -8.59 26.86 -11.45
CA LEU A 336 -7.96 26.98 -12.76
C LEU A 336 -7.06 28.22 -12.89
N ASN A 337 -7.38 29.32 -12.18
CA ASN A 337 -6.56 30.52 -12.21
C ASN A 337 -5.21 30.30 -11.52
N PHE A 338 -5.19 29.55 -10.41
CA PHE A 338 -3.96 29.13 -9.77
C PHE A 338 -3.08 28.32 -10.74
N ILE A 339 -3.65 27.31 -11.42
CA ILE A 339 -2.92 26.49 -12.40
C ILE A 339 -2.40 27.35 -13.55
N LYS A 340 -3.20 28.27 -14.08
CA LYS A 340 -2.82 29.18 -15.18
C LYS A 340 -1.61 30.05 -14.86
N ASN A 341 -1.40 30.39 -13.60
CA ASN A 341 -0.30 31.23 -13.13
C ASN A 341 0.94 30.45 -12.65
N LEU A 342 0.91 29.12 -12.67
CA LEU A 342 2.11 28.32 -12.34
C LEU A 342 3.27 28.63 -13.30
N PRO A 343 4.52 28.62 -12.81
CA PRO A 343 5.70 28.86 -13.64
C PRO A 343 6.01 27.68 -14.55
N LEU A 344 6.26 27.95 -15.80
CA LEU A 344 6.66 26.99 -16.83
C LEU A 344 8.06 27.35 -17.33
N ILE A 345 9.07 26.61 -16.91
CA ILE A 345 10.41 26.72 -17.47
C ILE A 345 10.43 26.19 -18.91
N SER A 346 11.27 26.78 -19.76
CA SER A 346 11.31 26.45 -21.18
C SER A 346 12.73 26.02 -21.62
N PRO A 347 13.15 24.80 -21.23
CA PRO A 347 14.37 24.23 -21.77
C PRO A 347 14.20 23.82 -23.22
N PRO A 348 15.28 23.67 -24.04
CA PRO A 348 15.22 23.21 -25.42
C PRO A 348 14.44 21.90 -25.56
N ILE A 349 13.65 21.79 -26.61
CA ILE A 349 12.79 20.60 -26.85
C ILE A 349 13.65 19.32 -27.02
N GLU A 350 14.84 19.43 -27.56
CA GLU A 350 15.77 18.31 -27.71
C GLU A 350 16.20 17.74 -26.34
N LEU A 351 16.37 18.63 -25.35
CA LEU A 351 16.69 18.21 -23.99
C LEU A 351 15.49 17.53 -23.32
N GLN A 352 14.28 18.05 -23.53
CA GLN A 352 13.05 17.43 -23.05
C GLN A 352 12.84 16.04 -23.68
N ASN A 353 13.06 15.89 -24.98
CA ASN A 353 12.94 14.60 -25.69
C ASN A 353 13.97 13.59 -25.17
N LYS A 354 15.22 13.97 -24.94
CA LYS A 354 16.22 13.12 -24.30
C LYS A 354 15.80 12.67 -22.88
N PHE A 355 15.12 13.52 -22.15
CA PHE A 355 14.54 13.14 -20.85
C PHE A 355 13.43 12.11 -21.03
N THR A 356 12.48 12.36 -21.93
CA THR A 356 11.37 11.44 -22.26
C THR A 356 11.89 10.05 -22.63
N GLU A 357 12.86 9.93 -23.53
CA GLU A 357 13.47 8.64 -23.90
C GLU A 357 14.03 7.86 -22.70
N ARG A 358 14.66 8.57 -21.75
CA ARG A 358 15.22 7.95 -20.55
C ARG A 358 14.12 7.51 -19.59
N VAL A 359 13.10 8.35 -19.40
CA VAL A 359 11.94 8.03 -18.57
C VAL A 359 11.20 6.81 -19.12
N GLU A 360 10.97 6.73 -20.43
CA GLU A 360 10.33 5.56 -21.05
C GLU A 360 11.05 4.25 -20.75
N LYS A 361 12.39 4.27 -20.76
CA LYS A 361 13.19 3.10 -20.37
C LYS A 361 13.00 2.73 -18.91
N ILE A 362 12.94 3.73 -18.02
CA ILE A 362 12.69 3.54 -16.58
C ILE A 362 11.28 2.96 -16.38
N GLU A 363 10.26 3.53 -17.04
CA GLU A 363 8.87 3.04 -16.91
C GLU A 363 8.69 1.61 -17.44
N LYS A 364 9.38 1.22 -18.51
CA LYS A 364 9.44 -0.18 -18.96
C LYS A 364 10.00 -1.11 -17.87
N LEU A 365 11.07 -0.69 -17.18
CA LEU A 365 11.61 -1.47 -16.06
C LEU A 365 10.64 -1.54 -14.88
N LYS A 366 10.00 -0.43 -14.52
CA LYS A 366 8.96 -0.41 -13.47
C LYS A 366 7.84 -1.39 -13.79
N PHE A 367 7.35 -1.39 -15.03
CA PHE A 367 6.31 -2.32 -15.47
C PHE A 367 6.70 -3.79 -15.33
N ILE A 368 7.97 -4.15 -15.64
CA ILE A 368 8.50 -5.52 -15.49
C ILE A 368 8.48 -5.92 -14.01
N PHE A 369 8.98 -5.04 -13.11
CA PHE A 369 9.02 -5.33 -11.68
C PHE A 369 7.63 -5.35 -11.04
N ASP A 370 6.71 -4.49 -11.48
CA ASP A 370 5.32 -4.46 -11.00
C ASP A 370 4.55 -5.71 -11.44
N LYS A 371 4.67 -6.14 -12.70
CA LYS A 371 4.10 -7.42 -13.15
C LYS A 371 4.61 -8.61 -12.34
N ALA A 372 5.87 -8.62 -11.95
CA ALA A 372 6.43 -9.66 -11.09
C ALA A 372 5.84 -9.63 -9.66
N LEU A 373 5.41 -8.46 -9.18
CA LEU A 373 4.68 -8.30 -7.91
C LEU A 373 3.22 -8.79 -8.01
N ILE A 374 2.54 -8.48 -9.11
CA ILE A 374 1.11 -8.78 -9.32
C ILE A 374 0.90 -10.23 -9.79
N SER A 375 1.87 -10.79 -10.54
CA SER A 375 1.72 -12.14 -11.09
C SER A 375 1.70 -13.18 -9.98
N ASN A 376 0.50 -13.47 -9.48
CA ASN A 376 0.00 -14.81 -9.06
C ASN A 376 0.92 -15.77 -8.27
N ILE A 377 2.12 -15.38 -7.84
CA ILE A 377 3.03 -16.29 -7.14
C ILE A 377 2.48 -16.57 -5.74
N PHE A 378 1.99 -15.55 -5.03
CA PHE A 378 1.38 -15.75 -3.70
C PHE A 378 0.07 -16.54 -3.76
N GLY A 379 -0.86 -16.19 -4.65
CA GLY A 379 -2.14 -16.88 -4.74
C GLY A 379 -2.02 -18.37 -5.10
N LYS A 380 -1.08 -18.73 -5.97
CA LYS A 380 -0.83 -20.12 -6.37
C LYS A 380 -0.07 -20.93 -5.32
N LEU A 381 0.88 -20.31 -4.58
CA LEU A 381 1.65 -21.02 -3.55
C LEU A 381 0.88 -21.18 -2.24
N TYR A 382 0.16 -20.15 -1.81
CA TYR A 382 -0.74 -20.28 -0.65
C TYR A 382 -1.89 -21.25 -0.93
N LYS A 383 -2.35 -21.41 -2.18
CA LYS A 383 -3.26 -22.50 -2.56
C LYS A 383 -2.63 -23.89 -2.37
N LYS A 384 -1.31 -24.05 -2.60
CA LYS A 384 -0.61 -25.33 -2.35
C LYS A 384 -0.36 -25.63 -0.87
N VAL A 385 -0.35 -24.63 0.01
CA VAL A 385 -0.32 -24.83 1.47
C VAL A 385 -1.71 -25.15 2.01
N SER A 386 -2.77 -24.83 1.23
CA SER A 386 -4.18 -25.05 1.57
C SER A 386 -4.77 -26.32 0.95
N ALA A 387 -4.08 -26.96 0.02
CA ALA A 387 -4.44 -28.24 -0.61
C ALA A 387 -3.69 -29.41 0.05
#